data_27439b9ebb2ff16ea59f7b9f9160c414
#
_entry.id   27439b9ebb2ff16ea59f7b9f9160c414
#
_cell.length_a   1.000
_cell.length_b   1.000
_cell.length_c   1.000
_cell.angle_alpha   90.00
_cell.angle_beta   90.00
_cell.angle_gamma   90.00
#
_symmetry.space_group_name_H-M   'P 1'
#
loop_
_entity.id
_entity.type
_entity.pdbx_description
1 polymer ?
#
loop_
_entity_poly.entity_id
_entity_poly.type
_entity_poly.pdbx_seq_one_letter_code
_entity_poly.pdbx_strand_id
1 'polypeptide(L)'
;MTTLRIMGSTIVLIGLVSLSPAALADAPQALATAARHAGMAAAADDIEGARRHLHHALNCLVGPNGEGFDEAAGNPCSDAGVAIPQTTAAQIRDSLQQVAMNVRDALENGDLAGIRNVALSTQETLE
;
A
#
# COMPACT_ATOMS: atom_id res chain seq x y z
N MET A 1 68.30 -19.21 18.95
CA MET A 1 67.15 -18.72 19.71
C MET A 1 66.18 -18.16 18.72
N THR A 2 65.18 -18.95 18.37
CA THR A 2 64.16 -18.57 17.33
C THR A 2 62.88 -18.13 18.03
N THR A 3 62.54 -16.84 17.98
CA THR A 3 61.32 -16.29 18.55
C THR A 3 60.17 -16.43 17.54
N LEU A 4 59.24 -17.31 17.84
CA LEU A 4 58.01 -17.53 17.09
C LEU A 4 57.00 -16.38 17.42
N ARG A 5 56.72 -15.50 16.45
CA ARG A 5 55.68 -14.49 16.54
C ARG A 5 54.34 -15.11 16.13
N ILE A 6 53.45 -15.25 17.09
CA ILE A 6 52.04 -15.61 16.88
C ILE A 6 51.30 -14.36 16.42
N MET A 7 50.92 -14.33 15.13
CA MET A 7 50.01 -13.34 14.60
C MET A 7 48.57 -13.69 15.03
N GLY A 8 48.01 -12.89 15.93
CA GLY A 8 46.62 -13.02 16.33
C GLY A 8 45.70 -12.56 15.18
N SER A 9 44.93 -13.51 14.63
CA SER A 9 43.90 -13.24 13.63
C SER A 9 42.63 -12.75 14.35
N THR A 10 42.34 -11.47 14.23
CA THR A 10 41.10 -10.88 14.76
C THR A 10 39.97 -11.24 13.81
N ILE A 11 39.11 -12.18 14.22
CA ILE A 11 37.87 -12.49 13.49
C ILE A 11 36.86 -11.41 13.80
N VAL A 12 36.58 -10.54 12.84
CA VAL A 12 35.47 -9.58 12.90
C VAL A 12 34.19 -10.34 12.55
N LEU A 13 33.39 -10.65 13.57
CA LEU A 13 32.02 -11.14 13.39
C LEU A 13 31.15 -9.99 12.87
N ILE A 14 30.89 -9.97 11.57
CA ILE A 14 29.88 -9.12 10.97
C ILE A 14 28.53 -9.74 11.32
N GLY A 15 27.84 -9.16 12.30
CA GLY A 15 26.48 -9.56 12.65
C GLY A 15 25.56 -9.29 11.47
N LEU A 16 25.07 -10.34 10.82
CA LEU A 16 23.94 -10.26 9.90
C LEU A 16 22.70 -9.84 10.71
N VAL A 17 22.29 -8.59 10.53
CA VAL A 17 20.97 -8.14 10.99
C VAL A 17 19.94 -8.81 10.08
N SER A 18 19.35 -9.89 10.54
CA SER A 18 18.22 -10.54 9.87
C SER A 18 17.01 -9.62 10.02
N LEU A 19 16.66 -8.89 8.96
CA LEU A 19 15.37 -8.23 8.85
C LEU A 19 14.29 -9.32 8.84
N SER A 20 13.45 -9.33 9.86
CA SER A 20 12.34 -10.28 9.96
C SER A 20 11.37 -10.05 8.80
N PRO A 21 11.03 -11.09 8.01
CA PRO A 21 10.12 -10.94 6.87
C PRO A 21 8.69 -10.50 7.27
N ALA A 22 8.31 -10.64 8.54
CA ALA A 22 7.00 -10.23 9.05
C ALA A 22 6.73 -8.71 8.98
N ALA A 23 7.76 -7.86 9.02
CA ALA A 23 7.58 -6.39 8.96
C ALA A 23 7.28 -5.85 7.55
N LEU A 24 7.42 -6.69 6.51
CA LEU A 24 7.17 -6.33 5.10
C LEU A 24 5.91 -7.02 4.54
N ALA A 25 5.20 -7.85 5.34
CA ALA A 25 4.17 -8.75 4.81
C ALA A 25 2.80 -8.08 4.61
N ASP A 26 2.41 -7.12 5.45
CA ASP A 26 1.02 -6.64 5.48
C ASP A 26 0.76 -5.47 4.52
N ALA A 27 1.65 -4.49 4.41
CA ALA A 27 1.50 -3.37 3.49
C ALA A 27 1.50 -3.80 2.00
N PRO A 28 2.40 -4.69 1.52
CA PRO A 28 2.36 -5.19 0.15
C PRO A 28 1.06 -5.90 -0.22
N GLN A 29 0.45 -6.64 0.71
CA GLN A 29 -0.82 -7.32 0.46
C GLN A 29 -1.98 -6.33 0.38
N ALA A 30 -2.03 -5.33 1.25
CA ALA A 30 -3.02 -4.26 1.19
C ALA A 30 -2.89 -3.45 -0.10
N LEU A 31 -1.67 -3.13 -0.54
CA LEU A 31 -1.41 -2.42 -1.80
C LEU A 31 -1.86 -3.24 -3.01
N ALA A 32 -1.52 -4.52 -3.07
CA ALA A 32 -1.95 -5.41 -4.16
C ALA A 32 -3.47 -5.55 -4.22
N THR A 33 -4.15 -5.60 -3.07
CA THR A 33 -5.61 -5.63 -3.01
C THR A 33 -6.21 -4.31 -3.46
N ALA A 34 -5.65 -3.18 -3.03
CA ALA A 34 -6.07 -1.85 -3.47
C ALA A 34 -5.91 -1.68 -5.00
N ALA A 35 -4.75 -2.06 -5.56
CA ALA A 35 -4.50 -2.03 -7.01
C ALA A 35 -5.52 -2.84 -7.79
N ARG A 36 -5.82 -4.07 -7.35
CA ARG A 36 -6.82 -4.93 -7.98
C ARG A 36 -8.21 -4.28 -7.98
N HIS A 37 -8.65 -3.72 -6.87
CA HIS A 37 -9.95 -3.04 -6.80
C HIS A 37 -9.96 -1.75 -7.62
N ALA A 38 -8.87 -1.00 -7.68
CA ALA A 38 -8.74 0.14 -8.60
C ALA A 38 -8.90 -0.30 -10.07
N GLY A 39 -8.26 -1.41 -10.45
CA GLY A 39 -8.45 -2.00 -11.79
C GLY A 39 -9.90 -2.41 -12.08
N MET A 40 -10.61 -2.99 -11.11
CA MET A 40 -12.04 -3.30 -11.24
C MET A 40 -12.88 -2.02 -11.39
N ALA A 41 -12.57 -0.95 -10.67
CA ALA A 41 -13.25 0.34 -10.82
C ALA A 41 -13.02 0.95 -12.22
N ALA A 42 -11.79 0.88 -12.72
CA ALA A 42 -11.44 1.34 -14.06
C ALA A 42 -12.17 0.58 -15.18
N ALA A 43 -12.45 -0.71 -14.96
CA ALA A 43 -13.14 -1.59 -15.91
C ALA A 43 -14.67 -1.63 -15.73
N ALA A 44 -15.22 -0.97 -14.72
CA ALA A 44 -16.66 -1.04 -14.42
C ALA A 44 -17.50 -0.41 -15.54
N ASP A 45 -18.64 -1.02 -15.86
CA ASP A 45 -19.55 -0.55 -16.91
C ASP A 45 -20.47 0.59 -16.45
N ASP A 46 -20.70 0.69 -15.13
CA ASP A 46 -21.58 1.69 -14.53
C ASP A 46 -20.93 2.41 -13.34
N ILE A 47 -21.49 3.55 -13.00
CA ILE A 47 -20.94 4.44 -11.95
C ILE A 47 -21.02 3.81 -10.56
N GLU A 48 -22.03 2.99 -10.28
CA GLU A 48 -22.20 2.34 -8.98
C GLU A 48 -21.11 1.30 -8.75
N GLY A 49 -20.85 0.45 -9.75
CA GLY A 49 -19.75 -0.52 -9.73
C GLY A 49 -18.39 0.15 -9.62
N ALA A 50 -18.17 1.21 -10.41
CA ALA A 50 -16.94 1.99 -10.36
C ALA A 50 -16.70 2.60 -8.96
N ARG A 51 -17.70 3.25 -8.38
CA ARG A 51 -17.63 3.82 -7.02
C ARG A 51 -17.37 2.77 -5.96
N ARG A 52 -18.10 1.65 -5.98
CA ARG A 52 -17.92 0.58 -5.01
C ARG A 52 -16.49 0.04 -5.02
N HIS A 53 -15.95 -0.28 -6.18
CA HIS A 53 -14.58 -0.80 -6.27
C HIS A 53 -13.53 0.26 -5.92
N LEU A 54 -13.75 1.53 -6.25
CA LEU A 54 -12.84 2.59 -5.87
C LEU A 54 -12.86 2.85 -4.35
N HIS A 55 -14.03 2.75 -3.68
CA HIS A 55 -14.11 2.74 -2.21
C HIS A 55 -13.36 1.57 -1.59
N HIS A 56 -13.43 0.38 -2.17
CA HIS A 56 -12.63 -0.77 -1.71
C HIS A 56 -11.13 -0.49 -1.77
N ALA A 57 -10.65 0.13 -2.85
CA ALA A 57 -9.25 0.54 -2.96
C ALA A 57 -8.90 1.58 -1.89
N LEU A 58 -9.74 2.61 -1.67
CA LEU A 58 -9.53 3.62 -0.63
C LEU A 58 -9.49 3.00 0.77
N ASN A 59 -10.43 2.11 1.08
CA ASN A 59 -10.49 1.44 2.38
C ASN A 59 -9.21 0.64 2.68
N CYS A 60 -8.62 -0.01 1.66
CA CYS A 60 -7.33 -0.68 1.79
C CYS A 60 -6.15 0.28 2.04
N LEU A 61 -6.21 1.49 1.48
CA LEU A 61 -5.17 2.49 1.67
C LEU A 61 -5.22 3.12 3.06
N VAL A 62 -6.40 3.57 3.49
CA VAL A 62 -6.55 4.41 4.68
C VAL A 62 -6.95 3.63 5.95
N GLY A 63 -7.68 2.52 5.80
CA GLY A 63 -8.19 1.71 6.91
C GLY A 63 -9.30 2.36 7.74
N PRO A 64 -9.83 1.65 8.76
CA PRO A 64 -11.01 2.07 9.52
C PRO A 64 -10.90 3.42 10.24
N ASN A 65 -9.69 3.87 10.54
CA ASN A 65 -9.45 5.15 11.20
C ASN A 65 -9.00 6.26 10.23
N GLY A 66 -8.93 5.95 8.94
CA GLY A 66 -8.47 6.89 7.93
C GLY A 66 -9.59 7.73 7.34
N GLU A 67 -9.23 8.92 6.86
CA GLU A 67 -10.19 9.81 6.23
C GLU A 67 -10.73 9.24 4.91
N GLY A 68 -12.04 9.22 4.77
CA GLY A 68 -12.73 8.67 3.60
C GLY A 68 -13.02 7.18 3.68
N PHE A 69 -12.69 6.51 4.81
CA PHE A 69 -13.12 5.13 5.02
C PHE A 69 -14.64 5.02 5.03
N ASP A 70 -15.17 4.08 4.28
CA ASP A 70 -16.59 3.77 4.20
C ASP A 70 -16.84 2.30 4.54
N GLU A 71 -17.37 2.08 5.76
CA GLU A 71 -17.69 0.73 6.22
C GLU A 71 -18.82 0.09 5.39
N ALA A 72 -19.78 0.90 4.93
CA ALA A 72 -20.90 0.42 4.13
C ALA A 72 -20.46 -0.09 2.74
N ALA A 73 -19.40 0.45 2.20
CA ALA A 73 -18.80 -0.05 0.96
C ALA A 73 -18.11 -1.42 1.13
N GLY A 74 -17.73 -1.78 2.36
CA GLY A 74 -16.98 -2.97 2.68
C GLY A 74 -15.47 -2.77 2.72
N ASN A 75 -14.79 -3.64 3.47
CA ASN A 75 -13.33 -3.58 3.64
C ASN A 75 -12.66 -4.89 3.19
N PRO A 76 -12.21 -5.01 1.93
CA PRO A 76 -11.56 -6.22 1.43
C PRO A 76 -10.15 -6.43 2.02
N CYS A 77 -9.63 -5.45 2.76
CA CYS A 77 -8.33 -5.51 3.42
C CYS A 77 -8.42 -5.73 4.94
N SER A 78 -9.57 -6.17 5.47
CA SER A 78 -9.73 -6.42 6.91
C SER A 78 -8.63 -7.34 7.48
N ASP A 79 -8.21 -8.34 6.72
CA ASP A 79 -7.21 -9.33 7.12
C ASP A 79 -5.81 -9.06 6.53
N ALA A 80 -5.72 -8.15 5.57
CA ALA A 80 -4.47 -7.82 4.85
C ALA A 80 -3.70 -6.64 5.44
N GLY A 81 -4.28 -5.99 6.44
CA GLY A 81 -3.73 -4.77 7.03
C GLY A 81 -4.11 -3.50 6.27
N VAL A 82 -3.45 -2.40 6.55
CA VAL A 82 -3.75 -1.07 6.03
C VAL A 82 -2.49 -0.45 5.43
N ALA A 83 -2.54 -0.03 4.18
CA ALA A 83 -1.33 0.35 3.45
C ALA A 83 -0.63 1.59 4.03
N ILE A 84 -1.34 2.71 4.17
CA ILE A 84 -0.73 3.99 4.59
C ILE A 84 -0.17 3.92 6.01
N PRO A 85 -0.92 3.50 7.04
CA PRO A 85 -0.39 3.42 8.41
C PRO A 85 0.78 2.44 8.58
N GLN A 86 0.84 1.37 7.78
CA GLN A 86 1.90 0.36 7.86
C GLN A 86 3.13 0.71 7.03
N THR A 87 3.04 1.70 6.14
CA THR A 87 4.18 2.16 5.34
C THR A 87 5.12 3.00 6.19
N THR A 88 6.34 2.52 6.39
CA THR A 88 7.36 3.20 7.21
C THR A 88 8.18 4.23 6.42
N ALA A 89 8.36 4.04 5.12
CA ALA A 89 9.08 4.97 4.25
C ALA A 89 8.26 6.23 4.00
N ALA A 90 8.73 7.37 4.51
CA ALA A 90 7.98 8.64 4.50
C ALA A 90 7.56 9.05 3.08
N GLN A 91 8.47 8.99 2.11
CA GLN A 91 8.17 9.39 0.73
C GLN A 91 7.09 8.51 0.07
N ILE A 92 7.11 7.20 0.34
CA ILE A 92 6.09 6.28 -0.17
C ILE A 92 4.76 6.58 0.51
N ARG A 93 4.75 6.77 1.82
CA ARG A 93 3.54 7.12 2.56
C ARG A 93 2.91 8.42 2.06
N ASP A 94 3.70 9.46 1.79
CA ASP A 94 3.22 10.73 1.25
C ASP A 94 2.60 10.54 -0.14
N SER A 95 3.21 9.72 -0.99
CA SER A 95 2.64 9.36 -2.29
C SER A 95 1.31 8.62 -2.16
N LEU A 96 1.21 7.66 -1.25
CA LEU A 96 -0.04 6.93 -0.99
C LEU A 96 -1.14 7.85 -0.43
N GLN A 97 -0.78 8.82 0.40
CA GLN A 97 -1.72 9.83 0.89
C GLN A 97 -2.25 10.70 -0.26
N GLN A 98 -1.39 11.08 -1.20
CA GLN A 98 -1.83 11.82 -2.39
C GLN A 98 -2.79 10.98 -3.26
N VAL A 99 -2.50 9.70 -3.46
CA VAL A 99 -3.41 8.77 -4.14
C VAL A 99 -4.77 8.72 -3.43
N ALA A 100 -4.79 8.56 -2.10
CA ALA A 100 -6.02 8.53 -1.32
C ALA A 100 -6.83 9.83 -1.43
N MET A 101 -6.17 10.98 -1.46
CA MET A 101 -6.84 12.29 -1.69
C MET A 101 -7.49 12.36 -3.07
N ASN A 102 -6.78 11.95 -4.11
CA ASN A 102 -7.31 11.95 -5.48
C ASN A 102 -8.51 10.99 -5.62
N VAL A 103 -8.45 9.84 -4.98
CA VAL A 103 -9.55 8.86 -4.96
C VAL A 103 -10.77 9.43 -4.26
N ARG A 104 -10.61 10.10 -3.11
CA ARG A 104 -11.74 10.75 -2.39
C ARG A 104 -12.39 11.82 -3.25
N ASP A 105 -11.59 12.70 -3.87
CA ASP A 105 -12.14 13.75 -4.75
C ASP A 105 -12.94 13.13 -5.91
N ALA A 106 -12.44 12.08 -6.53
CA ALA A 106 -13.17 11.38 -7.59
C ALA A 106 -14.47 10.74 -7.09
N LEU A 107 -14.48 10.17 -5.88
CA LEU A 107 -15.67 9.58 -5.27
C LEU A 107 -16.74 10.62 -4.93
N GLU A 108 -16.33 11.83 -4.53
CA GLU A 108 -17.25 12.93 -4.20
C GLU A 108 -17.79 13.64 -5.44
N ASN A 109 -16.92 13.93 -6.41
CA ASN A 109 -17.19 14.88 -7.48
C ASN A 109 -17.16 14.26 -8.89
N GLY A 110 -16.67 13.02 -9.04
CA GLY A 110 -16.45 12.40 -10.34
C GLY A 110 -17.71 11.83 -10.98
N ASP A 111 -17.80 11.97 -12.30
CA ASP A 111 -18.64 11.15 -13.16
C ASP A 111 -17.97 9.80 -13.47
N LEU A 112 -18.65 8.92 -14.22
CA LEU A 112 -18.11 7.59 -14.54
C LEU A 112 -16.73 7.67 -15.22
N ALA A 113 -16.54 8.58 -16.16
CA ALA A 113 -15.27 8.72 -16.87
C ALA A 113 -14.16 9.23 -15.95
N GLY A 114 -14.45 10.21 -15.09
CA GLY A 114 -13.52 10.74 -14.09
C GLY A 114 -13.09 9.68 -13.07
N ILE A 115 -14.05 8.92 -12.55
CA ILE A 115 -13.79 7.83 -11.60
C ILE A 115 -12.92 6.75 -12.25
N ARG A 116 -13.21 6.33 -13.48
CA ARG A 116 -12.42 5.33 -14.20
C ARG A 116 -11.00 5.79 -14.48
N ASN A 117 -10.80 7.05 -14.83
CA ASN A 117 -9.46 7.63 -15.06
C ASN A 117 -8.64 7.66 -13.76
N VAL A 118 -9.21 8.11 -12.65
CA VAL A 118 -8.52 8.09 -11.35
C VAL A 118 -8.24 6.66 -10.90
N ALA A 119 -9.17 5.75 -11.11
CA ALA A 119 -9.00 4.34 -10.78
C ALA A 119 -7.84 3.69 -11.56
N LEU A 120 -7.73 3.97 -12.86
CA LEU A 120 -6.62 3.49 -13.69
C LEU A 120 -5.28 4.05 -13.20
N SER A 121 -5.19 5.36 -12.98
CA SER A 121 -3.98 5.99 -12.43
C SER A 121 -3.62 5.45 -11.03
N THR A 122 -4.62 5.16 -10.20
CA THR A 122 -4.42 4.53 -8.89
C THR A 122 -3.82 3.14 -9.05
N GLN A 123 -4.39 2.30 -9.90
CA GLN A 123 -3.86 0.96 -10.17
C GLN A 123 -2.39 1.04 -10.62
N GLU A 124 -2.09 1.86 -11.62
CA GLU A 124 -0.73 2.02 -12.16
C GLU A 124 0.28 2.51 -11.11
N THR A 125 -0.16 3.32 -10.16
CA THR A 125 0.71 3.83 -9.08
C THR A 125 0.98 2.79 -8.01
N LEU A 126 0.05 1.86 -7.78
CA LEU A 126 0.15 0.86 -6.70
C LEU A 126 0.81 -0.45 -7.15
N GLU A 127 0.99 -0.68 -8.45
CA GLU A 127 1.69 -1.84 -9.03
C GLU A 127 3.21 -1.63 -9.10
#